data_6f1c26124e4887ffa53cdd7f02e854e2
#
_entry.id   6f1c26124e4887ffa53cdd7f02e854e2
#
_cell.length_a   1.000
_cell.length_b   1.000
_cell.length_c   1.000
_cell.angle_alpha   90.00
_cell.angle_beta   90.00
_cell.angle_gamma   90.00
#
_symmetry.space_group_name_H-M   'P 1'
#
loop_
_entity.id
_entity.type
_entity.pdbx_description
1 polymer ?
#
loop_
_entity_poly.entity_id
_entity_poly.type
_entity_poly.pdbx_seq_one_letter_code
_entity_poly.pdbx_strand_id
1 'polypeptide(L)'
;MTANTAYTASSHEATTNSFSRRALIGGTAALGAVGLLSACGNGSASSEKTKAAGAGAKIEDLYNINAQDVNSLKKGGTLRLPAGSIGPNFNFYTQSGNTSDNVNVMSTISQAGMWNLDFDGTYKLNTNFGVSFEHSKKDDKIQVAVKLNPKAVFNDGTPITYKALQSTWNIFKSLDNGYNIVTSGIYEFVESVEKGDDDYSAIVTFSKPYYPLQSLFSEILHPALEDVELFNNGFVDAPHPEYWAGPFTLADKGWDSTAKTFSVVPNDKWWDTKPLLDKIVFTQMESSAARAAFKNDEIDAIGASTSSTYAEVKNIAGTELRKGTRLYAGGLDINPRRVKDAALRKAIFVGTNREALAKIQFQGLPYEETIPGSMIHMPFSPYYQDSYPTPNNSVSEAQKILEAAGYTKNGDYYEKDGVKAGCAVVVFGDDPTTKGKAQTFTQQMKDVGIEIRIDQHADSEFATILGNWDYDISFSGYSVSTPDATAGTKQFYYSENNEGIGSKEIDALIDAMTLIEDDKERNLACNEIEKKHMAEFAFLGTITNGPDFVMVKKNLANYGPRLYKSMDWTAVGWMNS
;
A
#
# COMPACT_ATOMS: atom_id res chain seq x y z
N MET A 1 -9.29 -39.79 29.34
CA MET A 1 -9.07 -38.84 30.45
C MET A 1 -8.77 -37.49 29.84
N THR A 2 -9.72 -36.64 29.97
CA THR A 2 -9.88 -35.29 29.49
C THR A 2 -9.00 -34.31 30.26
N ALA A 3 -8.41 -33.34 29.59
CA ALA A 3 -8.09 -32.06 30.20
C ALA A 3 -8.36 -30.93 29.21
N ASN A 4 -9.53 -30.32 29.37
CA ASN A 4 -9.89 -28.99 28.91
C ASN A 4 -9.05 -27.96 29.64
N THR A 5 -8.47 -27.01 28.93
CA THR A 5 -7.99 -25.76 29.54
C THR A 5 -8.65 -24.61 28.78
N ALA A 6 -9.69 -24.08 29.42
CA ALA A 6 -10.35 -22.84 29.01
C ALA A 6 -9.42 -21.65 29.27
N TYR A 7 -9.23 -20.81 28.25
CA TYR A 7 -8.66 -19.49 28.43
C TYR A 7 -9.77 -18.51 28.86
N THR A 8 -9.70 -18.08 30.09
CA THR A 8 -10.53 -16.99 30.63
C THR A 8 -10.04 -15.67 30.08
N ALA A 9 -10.92 -14.97 29.40
CA ALA A 9 -10.72 -13.57 29.02
C ALA A 9 -10.75 -12.71 30.29
N SER A 10 -9.69 -11.99 30.57
CA SER A 10 -9.69 -10.87 31.51
C SER A 10 -10.08 -9.60 30.77
N SER A 11 -11.16 -8.98 31.23
CA SER A 11 -11.63 -7.67 30.84
C SER A 11 -10.55 -6.61 31.09
N HIS A 12 -10.07 -5.95 30.02
CA HIS A 12 -9.40 -4.67 30.11
C HIS A 12 -10.13 -3.66 29.21
N GLU A 13 -10.28 -2.47 29.78
CA GLU A 13 -11.01 -1.32 29.29
C GLU A 13 -10.66 -0.95 27.85
N ALA A 14 -11.71 -0.55 27.12
CA ALA A 14 -11.64 -0.07 25.75
C ALA A 14 -10.70 1.13 25.63
N THR A 15 -9.55 0.93 25.03
CA THR A 15 -8.75 1.99 24.47
C THR A 15 -9.10 2.10 22.99
N THR A 16 -9.48 3.29 22.56
CA THR A 16 -9.76 3.69 21.19
C THR A 16 -8.67 3.19 20.26
N ASN A 17 -9.01 2.23 19.39
CA ASN A 17 -8.09 1.68 18.42
C ASN A 17 -7.90 2.66 17.26
N SER A 18 -6.91 3.50 17.38
CA SER A 18 -6.29 4.23 16.30
C SER A 18 -5.67 3.28 15.25
N PHE A 19 -5.44 3.77 14.03
CA PHE A 19 -4.70 3.08 12.97
C PHE A 19 -3.40 2.48 13.49
N SER A 20 -3.43 1.26 13.94
CA SER A 20 -2.26 0.57 14.42
C SER A 20 -1.45 0.08 13.22
N ARG A 21 -0.13 0.20 13.27
CA ARG A 21 0.80 -0.47 12.37
C ARG A 21 0.51 -1.97 12.21
N ARG A 22 -0.20 -2.57 13.15
CA ARG A 22 -0.67 -3.96 13.10
C ARG A 22 -1.54 -4.27 11.88
N ALA A 23 -2.33 -3.31 11.41
CA ALA A 23 -3.19 -3.48 10.24
C ALA A 23 -2.42 -3.49 8.91
N LEU A 24 -1.22 -2.91 8.86
CA LEU A 24 -0.40 -2.77 7.64
C LEU A 24 0.75 -3.78 7.53
N ILE A 25 1.09 -4.47 8.63
CA ILE A 25 2.21 -5.41 8.66
C ILE A 25 1.84 -6.76 8.03
N GLY A 26 0.55 -7.09 7.91
CA GLY A 26 0.08 -8.34 7.29
C GLY A 26 0.24 -8.44 5.77
N GLY A 27 0.76 -7.43 5.10
CA GLY A 27 0.74 -7.28 3.64
C GLY A 27 2.07 -7.06 2.94
N THR A 28 3.18 -7.54 3.45
CA THR A 28 4.45 -7.47 2.72
C THR A 28 4.81 -8.76 2.00
N ALA A 29 4.01 -9.13 1.02
CA ALA A 29 4.49 -9.95 -0.08
C ALA A 29 4.47 -9.09 -1.34
N ALA A 30 5.65 -8.68 -1.73
CA ALA A 30 6.04 -7.95 -2.89
C ALA A 30 5.22 -8.22 -4.14
N LEU A 31 4.68 -7.22 -4.75
CA LEU A 31 4.61 -7.12 -6.20
C LEU A 31 4.62 -5.65 -6.58
N GLY A 32 5.68 -5.27 -7.15
CA GLY A 32 5.94 -4.01 -7.73
C GLY A 32 6.12 -4.12 -9.21
N ALA A 33 5.82 -3.20 -9.91
CA ALA A 33 5.81 -2.93 -11.24
C ALA A 33 6.58 -1.81 -11.80
N VAL A 34 6.80 -1.35 -12.85
CA VAL A 34 7.49 -0.57 -13.57
C VAL A 34 7.51 0.22 -14.75
N GLY A 35 7.89 0.91 -15.46
CA GLY A 35 7.88 1.64 -16.63
C GLY A 35 9.12 1.92 -17.48
N LEU A 36 9.25 2.00 -18.65
CA LEU A 36 9.14 2.73 -19.89
C LEU A 36 10.21 2.40 -20.90
N LEU A 37 10.08 2.64 -22.12
CA LEU A 37 10.07 3.72 -23.06
C LEU A 37 9.69 3.26 -24.46
N SER A 38 8.90 4.04 -25.18
CA SER A 38 8.80 3.97 -26.63
C SER A 38 9.88 4.84 -27.28
N ALA A 39 10.79 4.20 -27.97
CA ALA A 39 11.54 4.85 -29.06
C ALA A 39 11.69 3.85 -30.18
N CYS A 40 11.07 4.13 -31.32
CA CYS A 40 11.39 3.48 -32.57
C CYS A 40 12.85 3.76 -32.95
N GLY A 41 13.66 2.70 -33.03
CA GLY A 41 15.04 2.80 -33.48
C GLY A 41 15.72 1.45 -33.46
N ASN A 42 16.01 0.91 -34.63
CA ASN A 42 16.86 -0.25 -34.82
C ASN A 42 18.24 -0.02 -34.20
N GLY A 43 18.69 -0.92 -33.35
CA GLY A 43 20.09 -0.95 -32.93
C GLY A 43 20.32 -1.53 -31.56
N SER A 44 21.11 -2.55 -31.49
CA SER A 44 21.90 -3.09 -30.38
C SER A 44 21.40 -2.83 -28.93
N ALA A 45 21.00 -3.87 -28.25
CA ALA A 45 20.62 -3.85 -26.85
C ALA A 45 21.78 -3.37 -25.94
N SER A 46 21.90 -2.07 -25.73
CA SER A 46 22.57 -1.53 -24.55
C SER A 46 21.59 -1.65 -23.39
N SER A 47 21.97 -2.33 -22.32
CA SER A 47 21.20 -2.44 -21.09
C SER A 47 21.22 -1.10 -20.34
N GLU A 48 20.52 -0.10 -20.84
CA GLU A 48 20.33 1.14 -20.08
C GLU A 48 19.54 0.83 -18.81
N LYS A 49 20.11 1.22 -17.68
CA LYS A 49 19.43 1.15 -16.39
C LYS A 49 18.26 2.12 -16.38
N THR A 50 17.10 1.64 -15.94
CA THR A 50 15.95 2.50 -15.67
C THR A 50 16.27 3.34 -14.43
N LYS A 51 16.20 4.67 -14.54
CA LYS A 51 16.30 5.57 -13.40
C LYS A 51 14.95 5.64 -12.67
N ALA A 52 15.01 5.75 -11.35
CA ALA A 52 13.83 6.07 -10.57
C ALA A 52 13.28 7.45 -10.94
N ALA A 53 11.98 7.60 -10.77
CA ALA A 53 11.28 8.85 -10.99
C ALA A 53 11.74 9.91 -9.98
N GLY A 54 12.33 10.98 -10.47
CA GLY A 54 12.63 12.18 -9.69
C GLY A 54 11.60 13.29 -9.91
N ALA A 55 11.78 14.42 -9.25
CA ALA A 55 10.94 15.60 -9.44
C ALA A 55 10.90 16.01 -10.93
N GLY A 56 9.68 16.18 -11.46
CA GLY A 56 9.46 16.54 -12.87
C GLY A 56 9.51 15.36 -13.86
N ALA A 57 9.58 14.12 -13.40
CA ALA A 57 9.39 12.96 -14.27
C ALA A 57 7.98 12.99 -14.89
N LYS A 58 7.90 12.64 -16.18
CA LYS A 58 6.59 12.53 -16.83
C LYS A 58 5.90 11.26 -16.37
N ILE A 59 4.62 11.36 -16.06
CA ILE A 59 3.83 10.23 -15.57
C ILE A 59 3.87 9.06 -16.56
N GLU A 60 3.80 9.35 -17.87
CA GLU A 60 3.84 8.34 -18.93
C GLU A 60 5.14 7.52 -18.90
N ASP A 61 6.17 8.08 -18.33
CA ASP A 61 7.46 7.47 -18.16
C ASP A 61 7.53 6.54 -16.93
N LEU A 62 6.52 6.43 -16.11
CA LEU A 62 6.52 5.76 -14.82
C LEU A 62 5.64 4.51 -14.75
N TYR A 63 4.98 4.16 -15.83
CA TYR A 63 4.13 2.96 -15.93
C TYR A 63 4.25 2.31 -17.31
N ASN A 64 3.86 1.04 -17.42
CA ASN A 64 3.79 0.33 -18.70
C ASN A 64 2.79 -0.83 -18.62
N ILE A 65 1.61 -0.62 -19.12
CA ILE A 65 0.59 -1.65 -19.23
C ILE A 65 0.50 -2.26 -20.64
N ASN A 66 1.36 -1.85 -21.58
CA ASN A 66 1.18 -2.14 -23.01
C ASN A 66 -0.23 -1.77 -23.46
N ALA A 67 -0.54 -0.46 -23.38
CA ALA A 67 -1.87 0.06 -23.67
C ALA A 67 -2.24 -0.20 -25.14
N GLN A 68 -3.36 -0.89 -25.35
CA GLN A 68 -3.92 -1.21 -26.64
C GLN A 68 -5.41 -0.85 -26.66
N ASP A 69 -5.91 -0.48 -27.83
CA ASP A 69 -7.37 -0.34 -28.04
C ASP A 69 -8.04 -1.71 -27.83
N VAL A 70 -9.01 -1.77 -26.93
CA VAL A 70 -9.76 -2.99 -26.61
C VAL A 70 -10.40 -3.64 -27.83
N ASN A 71 -10.80 -2.83 -28.82
CA ASN A 71 -11.39 -3.32 -30.07
C ASN A 71 -10.37 -4.04 -30.98
N SER A 72 -9.08 -3.83 -30.76
CA SER A 72 -8.00 -4.48 -31.50
C SER A 72 -7.58 -5.83 -30.89
N LEU A 73 -8.08 -6.13 -29.69
CA LEU A 73 -7.67 -7.31 -28.94
C LEU A 73 -8.53 -8.53 -29.27
N LYS A 74 -7.94 -9.70 -29.06
CA LYS A 74 -8.63 -10.98 -29.19
C LYS A 74 -9.70 -11.11 -28.10
N LYS A 75 -10.89 -11.55 -28.48
CA LYS A 75 -11.90 -12.01 -27.52
C LYS A 75 -11.58 -13.41 -27.05
N GLY A 76 -11.77 -13.64 -25.78
CA GLY A 76 -11.56 -14.94 -25.15
C GLY A 76 -10.12 -15.16 -24.65
N GLY A 77 -9.90 -16.35 -24.13
CA GLY A 77 -8.65 -16.78 -23.55
C GLY A 77 -8.62 -16.66 -22.02
N THR A 78 -7.62 -17.33 -21.43
CA THR A 78 -7.41 -17.37 -19.98
C THR A 78 -6.18 -16.57 -19.62
N LEU A 79 -6.25 -15.80 -18.53
CA LEU A 79 -5.11 -15.16 -17.87
C LEU A 79 -4.80 -15.93 -16.59
N ARG A 80 -3.55 -16.36 -16.42
CA ARG A 80 -3.07 -17.15 -15.28
C ARG A 80 -2.06 -16.34 -14.48
N LEU A 81 -2.35 -16.09 -13.22
CA LEU A 81 -1.56 -15.23 -12.34
C LEU A 81 -1.16 -15.95 -11.05
N PRO A 82 0.03 -15.71 -10.52
CA PRO A 82 0.40 -16.17 -9.20
C PRO A 82 -0.18 -15.22 -8.14
N ALA A 83 -0.40 -15.74 -6.94
CA ALA A 83 -0.63 -14.98 -5.74
C ALA A 83 0.23 -15.58 -4.61
N GLY A 84 0.77 -14.76 -3.72
CA GLY A 84 1.53 -15.24 -2.56
C GLY A 84 0.61 -15.83 -1.49
N SER A 85 -0.61 -15.28 -1.38
CA SER A 85 -1.62 -15.74 -0.42
C SER A 85 -3.02 -15.54 -1.01
N ILE A 86 -3.92 -16.52 -0.79
CA ILE A 86 -5.34 -16.41 -1.14
C ILE A 86 -6.17 -16.85 0.08
N GLY A 87 -7.03 -15.97 0.58
CA GLY A 87 -7.80 -16.24 1.78
C GLY A 87 -6.94 -16.31 3.06
N PRO A 88 -7.41 -16.96 4.15
CA PRO A 88 -8.73 -17.60 4.22
C PRO A 88 -9.92 -16.63 4.33
N ASN A 89 -9.74 -15.39 4.79
CA ASN A 89 -10.82 -14.42 4.89
C ASN A 89 -10.86 -13.53 3.63
N PHE A 90 -11.91 -13.66 2.83
CA PHE A 90 -12.11 -12.90 1.60
C PHE A 90 -12.73 -11.52 1.81
N ASN A 91 -13.18 -11.20 3.02
CA ASN A 91 -13.55 -9.82 3.35
C ASN A 91 -12.30 -8.99 3.61
N PHE A 92 -11.75 -8.39 2.55
CA PHE A 92 -10.52 -7.58 2.62
C PHE A 92 -10.71 -6.23 3.33
N TYR A 93 -11.89 -5.89 3.79
CA TYR A 93 -12.14 -4.75 4.68
C TYR A 93 -11.89 -5.08 6.15
N THR A 94 -11.78 -6.37 6.49
CA THR A 94 -11.42 -6.80 7.85
C THR A 94 -9.91 -6.84 8.05
N GLN A 95 -9.46 -6.74 9.30
CA GLN A 95 -8.03 -6.83 9.64
C GLN A 95 -7.39 -8.14 9.16
N SER A 96 -8.09 -9.27 9.25
CA SER A 96 -7.57 -10.58 8.84
C SER A 96 -7.62 -10.82 7.33
N GLY A 97 -8.50 -10.14 6.60
CA GLY A 97 -8.65 -10.24 5.15
C GLY A 97 -7.86 -9.20 4.37
N ASN A 98 -7.38 -8.13 5.02
CA ASN A 98 -6.68 -7.02 4.38
C ASN A 98 -5.22 -7.37 4.05
N THR A 99 -5.04 -8.15 3.00
CA THR A 99 -3.72 -8.43 2.42
C THR A 99 -3.66 -7.95 0.98
N SER A 100 -2.49 -7.55 0.50
CA SER A 100 -2.31 -7.09 -0.89
C SER A 100 -2.76 -8.13 -1.91
N ASP A 101 -2.52 -9.41 -1.64
CA ASP A 101 -2.94 -10.50 -2.51
C ASP A 101 -4.46 -10.66 -2.54
N ASN A 102 -5.13 -10.65 -1.37
CA ASN A 102 -6.59 -10.71 -1.32
C ASN A 102 -7.23 -9.52 -2.03
N VAL A 103 -6.75 -8.30 -1.78
CA VAL A 103 -7.24 -7.09 -2.48
C VAL A 103 -7.10 -7.26 -3.99
N ASN A 104 -5.96 -7.74 -4.48
CA ASN A 104 -5.72 -7.95 -5.91
C ASN A 104 -6.66 -9.02 -6.50
N VAL A 105 -6.78 -10.17 -5.85
CA VAL A 105 -7.67 -11.27 -6.28
C VAL A 105 -9.12 -10.82 -6.28
N MET A 106 -9.58 -10.21 -5.19
CA MET A 106 -10.97 -9.76 -5.02
C MET A 106 -11.32 -8.56 -5.92
N SER A 107 -10.36 -7.75 -6.36
CA SER A 107 -10.59 -6.63 -7.29
C SER A 107 -11.21 -7.05 -8.62
N THR A 108 -11.13 -8.33 -8.98
CA THR A 108 -11.76 -8.87 -10.19
C THR A 108 -13.29 -8.91 -10.08
N ILE A 109 -13.81 -9.13 -8.87
CA ILE A 109 -15.25 -9.30 -8.60
C ILE A 109 -15.84 -8.16 -7.75
N SER A 110 -15.00 -7.35 -7.09
CA SER A 110 -15.39 -6.25 -6.20
C SER A 110 -14.84 -4.93 -6.72
N GLN A 111 -15.67 -4.16 -7.44
CA GLN A 111 -15.31 -2.86 -8.00
C GLN A 111 -16.33 -1.75 -7.67
N ALA A 112 -17.29 -2.05 -6.78
CA ALA A 112 -18.29 -1.07 -6.38
C ALA A 112 -17.65 0.09 -5.59
N GLY A 113 -17.69 1.28 -6.18
CA GLY A 113 -17.15 2.49 -5.58
C GLY A 113 -17.40 3.70 -6.48
N MET A 114 -17.44 4.89 -5.87
CA MET A 114 -17.69 6.15 -6.58
C MET A 114 -16.48 6.63 -7.39
N TRP A 115 -15.28 6.11 -7.13
CA TRP A 115 -14.05 6.66 -7.66
C TRP A 115 -13.18 5.63 -8.36
N ASN A 116 -12.63 6.05 -9.49
CA ASN A 116 -11.45 5.46 -10.11
C ASN A 116 -10.28 6.43 -9.98
N LEU A 117 -9.07 5.91 -9.93
CA LEU A 117 -7.85 6.71 -9.99
C LEU A 117 -7.27 6.65 -11.40
N ASP A 118 -6.70 7.77 -11.87
CA ASP A 118 -5.84 7.79 -13.04
C ASP A 118 -4.38 7.49 -12.66
N PHE A 119 -3.49 7.40 -13.63
CA PHE A 119 -2.07 7.07 -13.42
C PHE A 119 -1.37 8.03 -12.44
N ASP A 120 -1.71 9.30 -12.45
CA ASP A 120 -1.15 10.35 -11.57
C ASP A 120 -1.80 10.43 -10.19
N GLY A 121 -2.82 9.61 -9.94
CA GLY A 121 -3.59 9.63 -8.70
C GLY A 121 -4.81 10.55 -8.72
N THR A 122 -5.11 11.19 -9.86
CA THR A 122 -6.31 12.02 -9.98
C THR A 122 -7.57 11.17 -9.83
N TYR A 123 -8.47 11.58 -8.93
CA TYR A 123 -9.77 10.94 -8.76
C TYR A 123 -10.69 11.25 -9.93
N LYS A 124 -11.30 10.23 -10.49
CA LYS A 124 -12.33 10.31 -11.54
C LYS A 124 -13.59 9.61 -11.07
N LEU A 125 -14.74 10.21 -11.31
CA LEU A 125 -16.01 9.57 -11.01
C LEU A 125 -16.10 8.23 -11.75
N ASN A 126 -16.36 7.16 -11.01
CA ASN A 126 -16.61 5.84 -11.59
C ASN A 126 -18.04 5.78 -12.15
N THR A 127 -18.20 6.06 -13.43
CA THR A 127 -19.50 6.15 -14.10
C THR A 127 -20.27 4.83 -14.15
N ASN A 128 -19.63 3.71 -13.81
CA ASN A 128 -20.32 2.44 -13.64
C ASN A 128 -21.24 2.48 -12.41
N PHE A 129 -20.86 3.18 -11.35
CA PHE A 129 -21.60 3.22 -10.09
C PHE A 129 -22.18 4.60 -9.77
N GLY A 130 -21.52 5.68 -10.19
CA GLY A 130 -21.89 7.06 -9.90
C GLY A 130 -22.32 7.85 -11.13
N VAL A 131 -23.28 8.74 -10.95
CA VAL A 131 -23.71 9.74 -11.97
C VAL A 131 -23.19 11.13 -11.59
N SER A 132 -23.27 11.49 -10.30
CA SER A 132 -22.71 12.75 -9.80
C SER A 132 -22.32 12.63 -8.33
N PHE A 133 -21.40 13.49 -7.92
CA PHE A 133 -20.95 13.68 -6.55
C PHE A 133 -20.66 15.17 -6.37
N GLU A 134 -21.57 15.87 -5.73
CA GLU A 134 -21.52 17.32 -5.59
C GLU A 134 -21.57 17.69 -4.11
N HIS A 135 -20.79 18.66 -3.67
CA HIS A 135 -20.81 19.10 -2.30
C HIS A 135 -21.17 20.58 -2.18
N SER A 136 -21.72 20.94 -1.03
CA SER A 136 -22.07 22.30 -0.66
C SER A 136 -21.89 22.50 0.84
N LYS A 137 -21.79 23.76 1.26
CA LYS A 137 -21.85 24.13 2.69
C LYS A 137 -23.23 24.64 3.02
N LYS A 138 -23.86 24.05 4.02
CA LYS A 138 -25.17 24.44 4.55
C LYS A 138 -25.10 24.46 6.07
N ASP A 139 -25.46 25.60 6.68
CA ASP A 139 -25.46 25.79 8.15
C ASP A 139 -24.13 25.36 8.80
N ASP A 140 -23.00 25.77 8.20
CA ASP A 140 -21.61 25.44 8.55
C ASP A 140 -21.24 23.94 8.44
N LYS A 141 -22.15 23.09 7.95
CA LYS A 141 -21.89 21.68 7.65
C LYS A 141 -21.62 21.45 6.18
N ILE A 142 -20.78 20.46 5.87
CA ILE A 142 -20.65 19.96 4.50
C ILE A 142 -21.80 18.99 4.25
N GLN A 143 -22.48 19.19 3.12
CA GLN A 143 -23.41 18.22 2.55
C GLN A 143 -22.90 17.75 1.20
N VAL A 144 -22.95 16.45 0.98
CA VAL A 144 -22.62 15.82 -0.31
C VAL A 144 -23.86 15.19 -0.89
N ALA A 145 -24.24 15.64 -2.08
CA ALA A 145 -25.31 15.03 -2.87
C ALA A 145 -24.69 13.97 -3.82
N VAL A 146 -25.09 12.73 -3.64
CA VAL A 146 -24.62 11.59 -4.46
C VAL A 146 -25.76 11.11 -5.34
N LYS A 147 -25.48 10.90 -6.63
CA LYS A 147 -26.36 10.18 -7.54
C LYS A 147 -25.69 8.91 -8.04
N LEU A 148 -26.38 7.79 -7.89
CA LEU A 148 -25.93 6.47 -8.29
C LEU A 148 -26.44 6.12 -9.70
N ASN A 149 -25.72 5.23 -10.37
CA ASN A 149 -26.15 4.70 -11.65
C ASN A 149 -27.31 3.68 -11.45
N PRO A 150 -28.50 3.93 -11.99
CA PRO A 150 -29.65 3.04 -11.77
C PRO A 150 -29.52 1.66 -12.44
N LYS A 151 -28.50 1.44 -13.26
CA LYS A 151 -28.17 0.13 -13.82
C LYS A 151 -27.33 -0.72 -12.90
N ALA A 152 -26.70 -0.09 -11.89
CA ALA A 152 -25.75 -0.77 -11.01
C ALA A 152 -26.46 -1.75 -10.08
N VAL A 153 -25.99 -2.99 -10.07
CA VAL A 153 -26.52 -4.07 -9.21
C VAL A 153 -25.39 -4.88 -8.62
N PHE A 154 -25.61 -5.44 -7.45
CA PHE A 154 -24.73 -6.49 -6.92
C PHE A 154 -24.91 -7.80 -7.70
N ASN A 155 -23.99 -8.74 -7.53
CA ASN A 155 -23.99 -10.00 -8.29
C ASN A 155 -25.19 -10.92 -7.96
N ASP A 156 -25.87 -10.73 -6.83
CA ASP A 156 -27.17 -11.38 -6.56
C ASP A 156 -28.34 -10.73 -7.34
N GLY A 157 -28.16 -9.51 -7.82
CA GLY A 157 -29.18 -8.71 -8.52
C GLY A 157 -29.80 -7.61 -7.67
N THR A 158 -29.36 -7.47 -6.40
CA THR A 158 -29.79 -6.37 -5.52
C THR A 158 -29.34 -5.02 -6.11
N PRO A 159 -30.28 -4.05 -6.35
CA PRO A 159 -29.91 -2.73 -6.86
C PRO A 159 -29.00 -1.97 -5.91
N ILE A 160 -27.99 -1.30 -6.44
CA ILE A 160 -27.14 -0.39 -5.68
C ILE A 160 -27.87 0.95 -5.54
N THR A 161 -28.39 1.20 -4.33
CA THR A 161 -29.21 2.36 -4.01
C THR A 161 -28.62 3.13 -2.81
N TYR A 162 -29.26 4.22 -2.39
CA TYR A 162 -28.85 4.95 -1.17
C TYR A 162 -28.70 4.03 0.05
N LYS A 163 -29.42 2.91 0.10
CA LYS A 163 -29.29 1.93 1.19
C LYS A 163 -27.90 1.30 1.24
N ALA A 164 -27.28 1.04 0.09
CA ALA A 164 -25.90 0.53 0.04
C ALA A 164 -24.91 1.57 0.57
N LEU A 165 -25.11 2.87 0.26
CA LEU A 165 -24.30 3.94 0.82
C LEU A 165 -24.50 4.07 2.35
N GLN A 166 -25.74 3.94 2.80
CA GLN A 166 -26.08 3.97 4.22
C GLN A 166 -25.47 2.78 4.97
N SER A 167 -25.55 1.58 4.40
CA SER A 167 -24.92 0.36 4.95
C SER A 167 -23.41 0.50 5.02
N THR A 168 -22.78 1.03 3.95
CA THR A 168 -21.35 1.30 3.94
C THR A 168 -20.96 2.22 5.10
N TRP A 169 -21.67 3.34 5.26
CA TRP A 169 -21.44 4.24 6.39
C TRP A 169 -21.68 3.55 7.75
N ASN A 170 -22.79 2.79 7.92
CA ASN A 170 -23.09 2.08 9.16
C ASN A 170 -21.96 1.14 9.59
N ILE A 171 -21.33 0.47 8.63
CA ILE A 171 -20.21 -0.45 8.87
C ILE A 171 -18.94 0.33 9.25
N PHE A 172 -18.60 1.40 8.53
CA PHE A 172 -17.33 2.09 8.70
C PHE A 172 -17.34 3.27 9.70
N LYS A 173 -18.48 3.73 10.18
CA LYS A 173 -18.60 4.97 10.98
C LYS A 173 -17.84 4.98 12.32
N SER A 174 -17.45 3.82 12.84
CA SER A 174 -16.73 3.71 14.10
C SER A 174 -15.99 2.37 14.19
N LEU A 175 -14.82 2.36 14.80
CA LEU A 175 -14.08 1.13 15.14
C LEU A 175 -14.74 0.34 16.28
N ASP A 176 -15.61 0.98 17.07
CA ASP A 176 -16.28 0.39 18.24
C ASP A 176 -17.68 -0.15 17.94
N ASN A 177 -18.10 -0.23 16.67
CA ASN A 177 -19.44 -0.65 16.30
C ASN A 177 -19.60 -2.17 16.07
N GLY A 178 -18.59 -2.96 16.43
CA GLY A 178 -18.61 -4.42 16.38
C GLY A 178 -18.08 -5.04 15.09
N TYR A 179 -17.79 -4.24 14.04
CA TYR A 179 -17.16 -4.72 12.81
C TYR A 179 -15.63 -4.68 12.94
N ASN A 180 -14.96 -5.77 12.55
CA ASN A 180 -13.49 -5.87 12.57
C ASN A 180 -12.83 -5.10 11.41
N ILE A 181 -13.25 -3.88 11.17
CA ILE A 181 -12.75 -3.03 10.08
C ILE A 181 -11.30 -2.57 10.33
N VAL A 182 -10.59 -2.29 9.25
CA VAL A 182 -9.21 -1.76 9.31
C VAL A 182 -9.20 -0.30 9.74
N THR A 183 -10.21 0.48 9.30
CA THR A 183 -10.29 1.93 9.55
C THR A 183 -11.72 2.43 9.41
N SER A 184 -12.05 3.47 10.15
CA SER A 184 -13.26 4.27 9.93
C SER A 184 -13.05 5.39 8.89
N GLY A 185 -11.82 5.89 8.75
CA GLY A 185 -11.47 6.91 7.77
C GLY A 185 -12.37 8.15 7.81
N ILE A 186 -12.86 8.58 6.65
CA ILE A 186 -13.77 9.72 6.50
C ILE A 186 -15.15 9.49 7.13
N TYR A 187 -15.58 8.24 7.26
CA TYR A 187 -16.93 7.89 7.75
C TYR A 187 -17.17 8.24 9.22
N GLU A 188 -16.11 8.37 10.01
CA GLU A 188 -16.15 8.86 11.40
C GLU A 188 -16.73 10.28 11.49
N PHE A 189 -16.55 11.08 10.43
CA PHE A 189 -16.98 12.47 10.36
C PHE A 189 -18.36 12.65 9.71
N VAL A 190 -18.98 11.59 9.24
CA VAL A 190 -20.32 11.59 8.68
C VAL A 190 -21.37 11.50 9.80
N GLU A 191 -22.31 12.43 9.80
CA GLU A 191 -23.43 12.50 10.76
C GLU A 191 -24.62 11.67 10.28
N SER A 192 -24.94 11.76 8.97
CA SER A 192 -26.04 11.00 8.37
C SER A 192 -25.81 10.70 6.90
N VAL A 193 -26.41 9.59 6.45
CA VAL A 193 -26.62 9.25 5.04
C VAL A 193 -28.10 9.03 4.84
N GLU A 194 -28.77 9.95 4.17
CA GLU A 194 -30.22 9.95 4.00
C GLU A 194 -30.60 9.79 2.53
N LYS A 195 -31.80 9.29 2.28
CA LYS A 195 -32.36 9.21 0.93
C LYS A 195 -32.51 10.63 0.36
N GLY A 196 -32.08 10.82 -0.90
CA GLY A 196 -32.35 12.02 -1.67
C GLY A 196 -33.71 11.98 -2.36
N ASP A 197 -33.78 12.50 -3.59
CA ASP A 197 -35.03 12.63 -4.35
C ASP A 197 -35.62 11.27 -4.75
N ASP A 198 -34.78 10.26 -4.93
CA ASP A 198 -35.18 8.91 -5.35
C ASP A 198 -34.30 7.84 -4.66
N ASP A 199 -34.52 6.55 -4.99
CA ASP A 199 -33.73 5.44 -4.42
C ASP A 199 -32.26 5.44 -4.88
N TYR A 200 -31.92 6.13 -5.94
CA TYR A 200 -30.57 6.22 -6.50
C TYR A 200 -29.87 7.54 -6.11
N SER A 201 -30.40 8.26 -5.15
CA SER A 201 -29.79 9.48 -4.65
C SER A 201 -29.68 9.49 -3.12
N ALA A 202 -28.59 10.05 -2.61
CA ALA A 202 -28.35 10.22 -1.18
C ALA A 202 -27.84 11.62 -0.87
N ILE A 203 -28.18 12.10 0.32
CA ILE A 203 -27.60 13.28 0.94
C ILE A 203 -26.76 12.83 2.13
N VAL A 204 -25.48 13.11 2.09
CA VAL A 204 -24.54 12.84 3.18
C VAL A 204 -24.25 14.14 3.91
N THR A 205 -24.48 14.15 5.21
CA THR A 205 -24.19 15.31 6.06
C THR A 205 -23.01 15.01 6.95
N PHE A 206 -22.04 15.91 7.01
CA PHE A 206 -20.86 15.78 7.85
C PHE A 206 -21.08 16.51 9.18
N SER A 207 -20.63 15.90 10.27
CA SER A 207 -20.59 16.52 11.61
C SER A 207 -19.55 17.63 11.70
N LYS A 208 -18.43 17.48 10.99
CA LYS A 208 -17.37 18.48 10.79
C LYS A 208 -16.69 18.24 9.44
N PRO A 209 -16.08 19.27 8.82
CA PRO A 209 -15.33 19.09 7.57
C PRO A 209 -14.22 18.06 7.68
N TYR A 210 -14.02 17.28 6.62
CA TYR A 210 -12.89 16.38 6.44
C TYR A 210 -12.57 16.25 4.94
N TYR A 211 -11.33 16.45 4.57
CA TYR A 211 -10.87 16.39 3.18
C TYR A 211 -9.70 15.42 3.01
N PRO A 212 -9.58 14.78 1.84
CA PRO A 212 -10.39 14.98 0.62
C PRO A 212 -11.74 14.25 0.69
N LEU A 213 -12.80 14.86 0.16
CA LEU A 213 -14.13 14.24 0.11
C LEU A 213 -14.18 13.00 -0.79
N GLN A 214 -13.24 12.84 -1.70
CA GLN A 214 -13.11 11.68 -2.57
C GLN A 214 -12.74 10.39 -1.82
N SER A 215 -12.37 10.47 -0.57
CA SER A 215 -12.24 9.28 0.30
C SER A 215 -13.61 8.68 0.66
N LEU A 216 -14.72 9.43 0.47
CA LEU A 216 -16.08 8.95 0.73
C LEU A 216 -16.54 8.04 -0.41
N PHE A 217 -17.07 6.87 -0.06
CA PHE A 217 -17.58 5.85 -0.98
C PHE A 217 -16.55 5.40 -2.04
N SER A 218 -15.28 5.32 -1.67
CA SER A 218 -14.29 4.57 -2.44
C SER A 218 -14.68 3.09 -2.57
N GLU A 219 -15.48 2.60 -1.65
CA GLU A 219 -16.16 1.31 -1.67
C GLU A 219 -17.67 1.49 -1.40
N ILE A 220 -18.50 0.62 -1.99
CA ILE A 220 -19.94 0.53 -1.75
C ILE A 220 -20.27 -0.91 -1.39
N LEU A 221 -20.73 -1.12 -0.17
CA LEU A 221 -20.99 -2.45 0.38
C LEU A 221 -22.45 -2.89 0.21
N HIS A 222 -22.62 -4.20 0.04
CA HIS A 222 -23.94 -4.81 0.00
C HIS A 222 -24.66 -4.67 1.36
N PRO A 223 -25.95 -4.31 1.41
CA PRO A 223 -26.68 -4.14 2.67
C PRO A 223 -26.70 -5.37 3.59
N ALA A 224 -26.60 -6.58 3.04
CA ALA A 224 -26.50 -7.80 3.85
C ALA A 224 -25.26 -7.81 4.77
N LEU A 225 -24.22 -7.05 4.44
CA LEU A 225 -22.99 -6.96 5.24
C LEU A 225 -23.16 -6.15 6.53
N GLU A 226 -24.33 -5.55 6.78
CA GLU A 226 -24.69 -5.03 8.10
C GLU A 226 -24.86 -6.13 9.16
N ASP A 227 -24.99 -7.40 8.77
CA ASP A 227 -24.86 -8.51 9.70
C ASP A 227 -23.39 -8.63 10.15
N VAL A 228 -23.17 -8.34 11.43
CA VAL A 228 -21.82 -8.29 12.02
C VAL A 228 -21.11 -9.64 11.94
N GLU A 229 -21.84 -10.74 12.13
CA GLU A 229 -21.26 -12.09 12.06
C GLU A 229 -20.87 -12.44 10.63
N LEU A 230 -21.73 -12.14 9.67
CA LEU A 230 -21.42 -12.31 8.25
C LEU A 230 -20.21 -11.47 7.86
N PHE A 231 -20.16 -10.18 8.25
CA PHE A 231 -19.06 -9.29 7.92
C PHE A 231 -17.73 -9.77 8.51
N ASN A 232 -17.71 -10.14 9.78
CA ASN A 232 -16.48 -10.48 10.49
C ASN A 232 -15.97 -11.89 10.17
N ASN A 233 -16.85 -12.87 10.05
CA ASN A 233 -16.50 -14.29 10.02
C ASN A 233 -17.07 -15.05 8.82
N GLY A 234 -18.12 -14.54 8.15
CA GLY A 234 -18.80 -15.26 7.09
C GLY A 234 -17.95 -15.49 5.83
N PHE A 235 -16.90 -14.68 5.64
CA PHE A 235 -16.02 -14.77 4.46
C PHE A 235 -14.81 -15.68 4.65
N VAL A 236 -14.71 -16.39 5.77
CA VAL A 236 -13.62 -17.35 6.00
C VAL A 236 -13.84 -18.58 5.13
N ASP A 237 -12.91 -18.84 4.21
CA ASP A 237 -12.99 -19.88 3.16
C ASP A 237 -14.25 -19.81 2.26
N ALA A 238 -14.95 -18.67 2.27
CA ALA A 238 -16.16 -18.41 1.50
C ALA A 238 -16.12 -17.04 0.82
N PRO A 239 -15.85 -16.95 -0.48
CA PRO A 239 -15.70 -15.67 -1.20
C PRO A 239 -16.99 -14.86 -1.36
N HIS A 240 -18.16 -15.45 -1.22
CA HIS A 240 -19.47 -14.82 -1.33
C HIS A 240 -19.62 -13.89 -2.55
N PRO A 241 -19.47 -14.41 -3.79
CA PRO A 241 -19.51 -13.59 -4.99
C PRO A 241 -20.80 -12.78 -5.15
N GLU A 242 -21.89 -13.21 -4.51
CA GLU A 242 -23.21 -12.57 -4.53
C GLU A 242 -23.21 -11.16 -3.93
N TYR A 243 -22.37 -10.87 -2.96
CA TYR A 243 -22.34 -9.58 -2.26
C TYR A 243 -21.39 -8.55 -2.90
N TRP A 244 -20.72 -8.90 -3.97
CA TRP A 244 -19.84 -8.00 -4.70
C TRP A 244 -20.47 -7.49 -6.00
N ALA A 245 -19.87 -6.50 -6.63
CA ALA A 245 -20.26 -6.02 -7.94
C ALA A 245 -19.02 -5.73 -8.78
N GLY A 246 -18.92 -6.39 -9.93
CA GLY A 246 -17.77 -6.25 -10.83
C GLY A 246 -17.97 -6.94 -12.17
N PRO A 247 -17.04 -6.72 -13.12
CA PRO A 247 -17.13 -7.28 -14.48
C PRO A 247 -16.91 -8.80 -14.53
N PHE A 248 -16.30 -9.36 -13.48
CA PHE A 248 -16.17 -10.80 -13.29
C PHE A 248 -16.96 -11.26 -12.08
N THR A 249 -17.24 -12.55 -12.01
CA THR A 249 -17.78 -13.25 -10.86
C THR A 249 -17.03 -14.57 -10.66
N LEU A 250 -17.17 -15.18 -9.49
CA LEU A 250 -16.55 -16.47 -9.22
C LEU A 250 -17.09 -17.53 -10.20
N ALA A 251 -16.22 -18.33 -10.80
CA ALA A 251 -16.62 -19.48 -11.61
C ALA A 251 -17.33 -20.54 -10.77
N ASP A 252 -18.09 -21.44 -11.41
CA ASP A 252 -18.57 -22.63 -10.68
C ASP A 252 -17.38 -23.39 -10.07
N LYS A 253 -17.43 -23.62 -8.74
CA LYS A 253 -16.31 -24.14 -7.95
C LYS A 253 -15.02 -23.34 -8.14
N GLY A 254 -15.15 -22.03 -8.33
CA GLY A 254 -14.03 -21.15 -8.63
C GLY A 254 -13.05 -20.95 -7.48
N TRP A 255 -13.45 -21.20 -6.23
CA TRP A 255 -12.54 -21.30 -5.09
C TRP A 255 -12.28 -22.78 -4.76
N ASP A 256 -11.02 -23.17 -4.81
CA ASP A 256 -10.55 -24.48 -4.33
C ASP A 256 -9.57 -24.26 -3.19
N SER A 257 -10.03 -24.48 -1.96
CA SER A 257 -9.24 -24.29 -0.74
C SER A 257 -8.08 -25.31 -0.59
N THR A 258 -8.13 -26.44 -1.31
CA THR A 258 -7.06 -27.44 -1.32
C THR A 258 -5.98 -27.09 -2.33
N ALA A 259 -6.36 -26.79 -3.57
CA ALA A 259 -5.43 -26.36 -4.61
C ALA A 259 -5.01 -24.89 -4.47
N LYS A 260 -5.67 -24.14 -3.58
CA LYS A 260 -5.47 -22.69 -3.39
C LYS A 260 -5.57 -21.93 -4.71
N THR A 261 -6.64 -22.22 -5.49
CA THR A 261 -6.92 -21.53 -6.75
C THR A 261 -8.21 -20.73 -6.66
N PHE A 262 -8.16 -19.51 -7.20
CA PHE A 262 -9.30 -18.63 -7.32
C PHE A 262 -9.56 -18.31 -8.79
N SER A 263 -10.69 -18.75 -9.33
CA SER A 263 -11.03 -18.64 -10.74
C SER A 263 -12.28 -17.79 -10.94
N VAL A 264 -12.20 -16.83 -11.85
CA VAL A 264 -13.32 -15.94 -12.19
C VAL A 264 -13.63 -15.98 -13.68
N VAL A 265 -14.90 -15.76 -14.00
CA VAL A 265 -15.46 -15.71 -15.36
C VAL A 265 -16.24 -14.41 -15.55
N PRO A 266 -16.48 -13.95 -16.79
CA PRO A 266 -17.30 -12.77 -17.03
C PRO A 266 -18.65 -12.84 -16.32
N ASN A 267 -19.04 -11.73 -15.72
CA ASN A 267 -20.30 -11.61 -15.00
C ASN A 267 -21.43 -11.22 -15.97
N ASP A 268 -22.41 -12.09 -16.13
CA ASP A 268 -23.54 -11.83 -17.02
C ASP A 268 -24.43 -10.66 -16.54
N LYS A 269 -24.44 -10.39 -15.23
CA LYS A 269 -25.17 -9.28 -14.62
C LYS A 269 -24.44 -7.93 -14.74
N TRP A 270 -23.19 -7.93 -15.18
CA TRP A 270 -22.45 -6.69 -15.40
C TRP A 270 -23.09 -5.87 -16.52
N TRP A 271 -23.45 -4.63 -16.25
CA TRP A 271 -24.28 -3.76 -17.08
C TRP A 271 -23.51 -2.89 -18.06
N ASP A 272 -22.19 -2.88 -17.97
CA ASP A 272 -21.31 -2.09 -18.85
C ASP A 272 -20.46 -2.98 -19.77
N THR A 273 -19.34 -2.48 -20.24
CA THR A 273 -18.44 -3.17 -21.17
C THR A 273 -18.06 -4.56 -20.64
N LYS A 274 -18.35 -5.58 -21.45
CA LYS A 274 -18.04 -6.96 -21.07
C LYS A 274 -16.54 -7.21 -21.15
N PRO A 275 -15.97 -8.00 -20.23
CA PRO A 275 -14.56 -8.41 -20.26
C PRO A 275 -14.19 -9.09 -21.58
N LEU A 276 -12.93 -8.90 -21.99
CA LEU A 276 -12.38 -9.61 -23.16
C LEU A 276 -12.02 -11.06 -22.85
N LEU A 277 -11.51 -11.33 -21.65
CA LEU A 277 -11.07 -12.66 -21.22
C LEU A 277 -12.25 -13.57 -20.86
N ASP A 278 -12.16 -14.86 -21.21
CA ASP A 278 -13.11 -15.88 -20.76
C ASP A 278 -12.91 -16.27 -19.30
N LYS A 279 -11.68 -16.15 -18.79
CA LYS A 279 -11.32 -16.61 -17.44
C LYS A 279 -10.06 -15.92 -16.93
N ILE A 280 -10.02 -15.64 -15.63
CA ILE A 280 -8.78 -15.33 -14.90
C ILE A 280 -8.61 -16.39 -13.81
N VAL A 281 -7.39 -16.90 -13.64
CA VAL A 281 -7.05 -17.88 -12.62
C VAL A 281 -5.90 -17.35 -11.78
N PHE A 282 -6.12 -17.20 -10.50
CA PHE A 282 -5.07 -16.98 -9.53
C PHE A 282 -4.72 -18.30 -8.86
N THR A 283 -3.44 -18.55 -8.71
CA THR A 283 -2.93 -19.73 -8.00
C THR A 283 -1.97 -19.29 -6.90
N GLN A 284 -2.24 -19.70 -5.68
CA GLN A 284 -1.32 -19.43 -4.58
C GLN A 284 -0.06 -20.26 -4.76
N MET A 285 1.09 -19.59 -4.74
CA MET A 285 2.37 -20.26 -4.85
C MET A 285 3.51 -19.42 -4.26
N GLU A 286 4.46 -20.09 -3.66
CA GLU A 286 5.69 -19.49 -3.18
C GLU A 286 6.54 -18.92 -4.33
N SER A 287 7.37 -17.93 -4.05
CA SER A 287 8.17 -17.22 -5.07
C SER A 287 9.01 -18.16 -5.96
N SER A 288 9.58 -19.22 -5.41
CA SER A 288 10.35 -20.20 -6.17
C SER A 288 9.47 -21.03 -7.12
N ALA A 289 8.29 -21.43 -6.66
CA ALA A 289 7.30 -22.14 -7.47
C ALA A 289 6.74 -21.22 -8.58
N ALA A 290 6.48 -19.95 -8.29
CA ALA A 290 6.04 -18.98 -9.27
C ALA A 290 7.08 -18.78 -10.39
N ARG A 291 8.37 -18.72 -10.05
CA ARG A 291 9.45 -18.65 -11.05
C ARG A 291 9.49 -19.91 -11.93
N ALA A 292 9.33 -21.10 -11.35
CA ALA A 292 9.28 -22.35 -12.09
C ALA A 292 8.04 -22.40 -13.00
N ALA A 293 6.86 -22.04 -12.49
CA ALA A 293 5.61 -22.00 -13.24
C ALA A 293 5.68 -21.04 -14.45
N PHE A 294 6.31 -19.85 -14.26
CA PHE A 294 6.52 -18.92 -15.36
C PHE A 294 7.46 -19.47 -16.45
N LYS A 295 8.55 -20.12 -16.05
CA LYS A 295 9.47 -20.81 -16.99
C LYS A 295 8.79 -21.94 -17.76
N ASN A 296 7.87 -22.64 -17.11
CA ASN A 296 7.15 -23.78 -17.69
C ASN A 296 5.89 -23.37 -18.48
N ASP A 297 5.63 -22.07 -18.65
CA ASP A 297 4.44 -21.56 -19.32
C ASP A 297 3.11 -21.88 -18.59
N GLU A 298 3.15 -22.02 -17.28
CA GLU A 298 1.98 -22.32 -16.45
C GLU A 298 1.28 -21.05 -15.96
N ILE A 299 2.00 -19.91 -15.89
CA ILE A 299 1.47 -18.57 -15.58
C ILE A 299 1.93 -17.55 -16.63
N ASP A 300 1.19 -16.44 -16.76
CA ASP A 300 1.35 -15.48 -17.85
C ASP A 300 2.06 -14.19 -17.43
N ALA A 301 2.15 -13.93 -16.14
CA ALA A 301 2.86 -12.78 -15.59
C ALA A 301 3.48 -13.13 -14.22
N ILE A 302 4.61 -12.50 -13.90
CA ILE A 302 5.27 -12.63 -12.60
C ILE A 302 5.98 -11.33 -12.23
N GLY A 303 5.90 -10.93 -10.96
CA GLY A 303 6.70 -9.83 -10.43
C GLY A 303 8.19 -10.12 -10.51
N ALA A 304 8.97 -9.16 -11.00
CA ALA A 304 10.41 -9.31 -11.26
C ALA A 304 11.26 -8.21 -10.61
N SER A 305 10.77 -7.61 -9.53
CA SER A 305 11.43 -6.51 -8.81
C SER A 305 12.53 -6.95 -7.85
N THR A 306 12.76 -8.25 -7.70
CA THR A 306 13.90 -8.79 -6.94
C THR A 306 15.00 -9.29 -7.87
N SER A 307 16.25 -9.15 -7.44
CA SER A 307 17.42 -9.62 -8.23
C SER A 307 17.34 -11.11 -8.58
N SER A 308 16.87 -11.94 -7.65
CA SER A 308 16.73 -13.38 -7.83
C SER A 308 15.70 -13.71 -8.91
N THR A 309 14.48 -13.15 -8.80
CA THR A 309 13.43 -13.41 -9.79
C THR A 309 13.83 -12.86 -11.17
N TYR A 310 14.30 -11.61 -11.23
CA TYR A 310 14.72 -11.01 -12.49
C TYR A 310 15.80 -11.83 -13.21
N ALA A 311 16.84 -12.27 -12.49
CA ALA A 311 17.92 -13.07 -13.06
C ALA A 311 17.42 -14.37 -13.71
N GLU A 312 16.40 -15.00 -13.10
CA GLU A 312 15.85 -16.26 -13.57
C GLU A 312 14.89 -16.12 -14.77
N VAL A 313 14.16 -14.99 -14.88
CA VAL A 313 13.09 -14.86 -15.88
C VAL A 313 13.43 -13.94 -17.06
N LYS A 314 14.47 -13.12 -16.96
CA LYS A 314 14.79 -12.06 -17.94
C LYS A 314 15.08 -12.53 -19.38
N ASN A 315 15.43 -13.80 -19.57
CA ASN A 315 15.82 -14.35 -20.87
C ASN A 315 14.80 -15.34 -21.45
N ILE A 316 13.60 -15.43 -20.88
CA ILE A 316 12.56 -16.36 -21.36
C ILE A 316 12.01 -15.85 -22.70
N ALA A 317 12.06 -16.67 -23.72
CA ALA A 317 11.54 -16.33 -25.06
C ALA A 317 10.03 -16.07 -25.02
N GLY A 318 9.56 -15.09 -25.81
CA GLY A 318 8.12 -14.73 -25.87
C GLY A 318 7.63 -13.91 -24.68
N THR A 319 8.53 -13.48 -23.80
CA THR A 319 8.20 -12.59 -22.68
C THR A 319 8.87 -11.23 -22.82
N GLU A 320 8.39 -10.26 -22.06
CA GLU A 320 8.97 -8.92 -21.97
C GLU A 320 8.92 -8.40 -20.54
N LEU A 321 9.89 -7.57 -20.19
CA LEU A 321 9.92 -6.84 -18.93
C LEU A 321 9.14 -5.54 -19.08
N ARG A 322 8.01 -5.45 -18.38
CA ARG A 322 7.29 -4.17 -18.19
C ARG A 322 7.79 -3.50 -16.94
N LYS A 323 8.14 -2.32 -17.13
CA LYS A 323 8.85 -1.57 -16.14
C LYS A 323 8.10 -0.33 -15.63
N GLY A 324 7.99 0.20 -14.27
CA GLY A 324 7.43 1.38 -13.60
C GLY A 324 8.00 1.68 -12.27
N THR A 325 7.45 2.61 -11.65
CA THR A 325 7.81 3.07 -10.33
C THR A 325 6.92 2.42 -9.29
N ARG A 326 7.51 1.93 -8.24
CA ARG A 326 6.77 1.36 -7.12
C ARG A 326 6.21 2.47 -6.24
N LEU A 327 4.94 2.40 -5.92
CA LEU A 327 4.30 3.25 -4.91
C LEU A 327 4.62 2.71 -3.52
N TYR A 328 5.83 3.00 -3.05
CA TYR A 328 6.34 2.43 -1.82
C TYR A 328 7.39 3.34 -1.17
N ALA A 329 7.30 3.51 0.12
CA ALA A 329 8.30 4.19 0.93
C ALA A 329 9.04 3.15 1.77
N GLY A 330 10.19 2.70 1.29
CA GLY A 330 11.11 1.85 2.03
C GLY A 330 11.95 2.70 2.97
N GLY A 331 11.95 2.35 4.27
CA GLY A 331 12.46 3.21 5.32
C GLY A 331 13.42 2.57 6.29
N LEU A 332 13.94 3.44 7.12
CA LEU A 332 14.64 3.17 8.35
C LEU A 332 13.74 3.67 9.49
N ASP A 333 13.24 2.76 10.30
CA ASP A 333 12.45 3.05 11.47
C ASP A 333 13.33 2.94 12.70
N ILE A 334 13.51 4.03 13.44
CA ILE A 334 14.23 4.04 14.71
C ILE A 334 13.22 4.26 15.82
N ASN A 335 12.96 3.25 16.64
CA ASN A 335 11.94 3.28 17.67
C ASN A 335 12.28 4.23 18.83
N PRO A 336 11.63 5.39 18.99
CA PRO A 336 11.97 6.36 20.04
C PRO A 336 11.64 5.85 21.46
N ARG A 337 10.83 4.82 21.60
CA ARG A 337 10.50 4.21 22.90
C ARG A 337 11.67 3.38 23.45
N ARG A 338 12.54 2.88 22.56
CA ARG A 338 13.71 2.06 22.90
C ARG A 338 15.01 2.84 22.74
N VAL A 339 15.22 3.49 21.61
CA VAL A 339 16.34 4.42 21.36
C VAL A 339 15.91 5.82 21.82
N LYS A 340 15.92 6.08 23.12
CA LYS A 340 15.30 7.28 23.73
C LYS A 340 15.98 8.59 23.40
N ASP A 341 17.33 8.60 23.22
CA ASP A 341 18.06 9.82 22.93
C ASP A 341 17.84 10.28 21.47
N ALA A 342 17.16 11.40 21.31
CA ALA A 342 16.84 11.97 19.99
C ALA A 342 18.12 12.37 19.20
N ALA A 343 19.18 12.78 19.89
CA ALA A 343 20.44 13.12 19.24
C ALA A 343 21.10 11.86 18.65
N LEU A 344 21.03 10.72 19.33
CA LEU A 344 21.51 9.44 18.78
C LEU A 344 20.72 9.06 17.54
N ARG A 345 19.38 9.16 17.56
CA ARG A 345 18.55 8.87 16.37
C ARG A 345 18.86 9.80 15.20
N LYS A 346 19.00 11.12 15.46
CA LYS A 346 19.40 12.10 14.44
C LYS A 346 20.77 11.80 13.86
N ALA A 347 21.76 11.45 14.69
CA ALA A 347 23.09 11.08 14.22
C ALA A 347 23.06 9.83 13.34
N ILE A 348 22.22 8.85 13.65
CA ILE A 348 22.01 7.66 12.81
C ILE A 348 21.48 8.05 11.43
N PHE A 349 20.43 8.89 11.35
CA PHE A 349 19.90 9.35 10.06
C PHE A 349 20.92 10.11 9.25
N VAL A 350 21.60 11.09 9.86
CA VAL A 350 22.60 11.94 9.20
C VAL A 350 23.83 11.14 8.73
N GLY A 351 24.26 10.14 9.50
CA GLY A 351 25.40 9.29 9.18
C GLY A 351 25.08 8.18 8.16
N THR A 352 23.82 7.92 7.86
CA THR A 352 23.42 6.85 6.95
C THR A 352 23.68 7.20 5.49
N ASN A 353 24.45 6.37 4.80
CA ASN A 353 24.62 6.43 3.32
C ASN A 353 23.49 5.63 2.65
N ARG A 354 22.38 6.32 2.36
CA ARG A 354 21.19 5.73 1.74
C ARG A 354 21.47 5.19 0.33
N GLU A 355 22.34 5.87 -0.45
CA GLU A 355 22.71 5.41 -1.79
C GLU A 355 23.42 4.06 -1.77
N ALA A 356 24.33 3.84 -0.81
CA ALA A 356 25.00 2.56 -0.66
C ALA A 356 24.02 1.43 -0.30
N LEU A 357 23.04 1.70 0.57
CA LEU A 357 22.00 0.74 0.93
C LEU A 357 21.10 0.43 -0.27
N ALA A 358 20.70 1.44 -1.04
CA ALA A 358 19.91 1.27 -2.27
C ALA A 358 20.64 0.47 -3.34
N LYS A 359 21.95 0.69 -3.52
CA LYS A 359 22.78 -0.09 -4.45
C LYS A 359 22.80 -1.57 -4.11
N ILE A 360 22.83 -1.92 -2.82
CA ILE A 360 22.74 -3.32 -2.37
C ILE A 360 21.34 -3.86 -2.64
N GLN A 361 20.31 -3.10 -2.28
CA GLN A 361 18.91 -3.50 -2.44
C GLN A 361 18.56 -3.88 -3.89
N PHE A 362 19.09 -3.13 -4.87
CA PHE A 362 18.76 -3.28 -6.28
C PHE A 362 19.89 -3.84 -7.13
N GLN A 363 20.92 -4.41 -6.50
CA GLN A 363 22.04 -5.02 -7.22
C GLN A 363 21.55 -6.11 -8.19
N GLY A 364 21.97 -6.02 -9.46
CA GLY A 364 21.61 -6.98 -10.50
C GLY A 364 20.32 -6.66 -11.26
N LEU A 365 19.53 -5.68 -10.80
CA LEU A 365 18.40 -5.14 -11.56
C LEU A 365 18.85 -4.08 -12.56
N PRO A 366 18.16 -3.91 -13.70
CA PRO A 366 18.37 -2.80 -14.63
C PRO A 366 17.69 -1.53 -14.11
N TYR A 367 18.04 -1.12 -12.91
CA TYR A 367 17.41 -0.05 -12.14
C TYR A 367 18.44 0.77 -11.37
N GLU A 368 18.21 2.07 -11.28
CA GLU A 368 18.97 3.00 -10.47
C GLU A 368 18.00 3.84 -9.63
N GLU A 369 18.17 3.81 -8.30
CA GLU A 369 17.30 4.54 -7.38
C GLU A 369 17.59 6.04 -7.39
N THR A 370 16.53 6.84 -7.33
CA THR A 370 16.60 8.24 -6.89
C THR A 370 16.18 8.27 -5.44
N ILE A 371 17.12 8.59 -4.54
CA ILE A 371 16.89 8.47 -3.10
C ILE A 371 15.70 9.37 -2.67
N PRO A 372 14.61 8.80 -2.15
CA PRO A 372 13.45 9.57 -1.73
C PRO A 372 13.71 10.28 -0.39
N GLY A 373 12.93 11.31 -0.09
CA GLY A 373 13.05 12.07 1.16
C GLY A 373 11.72 12.28 1.88
N SER A 374 10.62 11.67 1.42
CA SER A 374 9.31 11.75 2.05
C SER A 374 8.67 10.37 2.19
N MET A 375 7.99 10.14 3.31
CA MET A 375 7.15 8.97 3.55
C MET A 375 5.75 9.11 2.94
N ILE A 376 5.35 10.35 2.60
CA ILE A 376 4.00 10.70 2.17
C ILE A 376 3.92 10.88 0.66
N HIS A 377 4.83 11.69 0.11
CA HIS A 377 4.83 12.04 -1.30
C HIS A 377 5.90 11.28 -2.07
N MET A 378 5.48 10.65 -3.17
CA MET A 378 6.41 10.05 -4.12
C MET A 378 7.25 11.14 -4.81
N PRO A 379 8.53 10.88 -5.17
CA PRO A 379 9.41 11.88 -5.78
C PRO A 379 8.89 12.54 -7.06
N PHE A 380 7.96 11.91 -7.77
CA PHE A 380 7.33 12.48 -8.96
C PHE A 380 6.09 13.33 -8.66
N SER A 381 5.60 13.34 -7.41
CA SER A 381 4.46 14.17 -7.01
C SER A 381 4.79 15.67 -7.16
N PRO A 382 3.86 16.51 -7.66
CA PRO A 382 4.06 17.95 -7.72
C PRO A 382 4.21 18.60 -6.33
N TYR A 383 3.82 17.88 -5.28
CA TYR A 383 3.91 18.33 -3.88
C TYR A 383 5.12 17.78 -3.15
N TYR A 384 5.95 16.95 -3.80
CA TYR A 384 7.09 16.32 -3.15
C TYR A 384 8.08 17.34 -2.59
N GLN A 385 8.47 17.12 -1.34
CA GLN A 385 9.59 17.80 -0.68
C GLN A 385 10.46 16.76 0.03
N ASP A 386 11.76 17.00 0.06
CA ASP A 386 12.68 16.15 0.83
C ASP A 386 12.66 16.60 2.29
N SER A 387 12.13 15.75 3.16
CA SER A 387 12.01 15.93 4.62
C SER A 387 13.11 15.19 5.40
N TYR A 388 14.00 14.48 4.70
CA TYR A 388 15.09 13.76 5.34
C TYR A 388 16.11 14.72 5.95
N PRO A 389 16.72 14.39 7.13
CA PRO A 389 17.70 15.24 7.78
C PRO A 389 18.89 15.57 6.88
N THR A 390 19.26 16.85 6.82
CA THR A 390 20.39 17.35 6.04
C THR A 390 21.46 17.95 6.95
N PRO A 391 22.76 17.82 6.59
CA PRO A 391 23.27 17.00 5.48
C PRO A 391 23.05 15.51 5.75
N ASN A 392 22.84 14.72 4.70
CA ASN A 392 22.81 13.26 4.80
C ASN A 392 24.17 12.66 4.40
N ASN A 393 24.40 11.38 4.74
CA ASN A 393 25.68 10.69 4.46
C ASN A 393 26.90 11.47 4.98
N SER A 394 26.78 12.06 6.16
CA SER A 394 27.84 12.88 6.76
C SER A 394 28.27 12.36 8.12
N VAL A 395 29.38 11.62 8.12
CA VAL A 395 30.00 11.13 9.37
C VAL A 395 30.34 12.27 10.30
N SER A 396 30.95 13.36 9.79
CA SER A 396 31.38 14.49 10.61
C SER A 396 30.20 15.25 11.25
N GLU A 397 29.08 15.43 10.54
CA GLU A 397 27.90 16.08 11.13
C GLU A 397 27.20 15.18 12.14
N ALA A 398 27.15 13.86 11.88
CA ALA A 398 26.61 12.90 12.85
C ALA A 398 27.43 12.92 14.16
N GLN A 399 28.76 13.00 14.06
CA GLN A 399 29.66 13.13 15.20
C GLN A 399 29.42 14.45 15.96
N LYS A 400 29.30 15.58 15.27
CA LYS A 400 28.95 16.86 15.91
C LYS A 400 27.63 16.83 16.65
N ILE A 401 26.61 16.15 16.11
CA ILE A 401 25.32 15.98 16.78
C ILE A 401 25.50 15.22 18.12
N LEU A 402 26.30 14.16 18.11
CA LEU A 402 26.61 13.39 19.32
C LEU A 402 27.38 14.24 20.33
N GLU A 403 28.42 14.93 19.91
CA GLU A 403 29.25 15.79 20.76
C GLU A 403 28.43 16.92 21.38
N ALA A 404 27.59 17.59 20.59
CA ALA A 404 26.69 18.64 21.08
C ALA A 404 25.67 18.12 22.12
N ALA A 405 25.32 16.83 22.06
CA ALA A 405 24.45 16.16 23.01
C ALA A 405 25.20 15.60 24.25
N GLY A 406 26.50 15.86 24.37
CA GLY A 406 27.32 15.44 25.52
C GLY A 406 27.92 14.04 25.40
N TYR A 407 27.90 13.44 24.21
CA TYR A 407 28.68 12.21 23.97
C TYR A 407 30.15 12.53 23.82
N THR A 408 31.00 11.66 24.34
CA THR A 408 32.45 11.72 24.20
C THR A 408 32.99 10.47 23.56
N LYS A 409 33.99 10.59 22.70
CA LYS A 409 34.59 9.45 22.02
C LYS A 409 35.50 8.64 22.94
N ASN A 410 35.20 7.33 23.04
CA ASN A 410 36.00 6.38 23.82
C ASN A 410 36.34 5.17 22.93
N GLY A 411 37.59 5.11 22.44
CA GLY A 411 38.03 4.12 21.47
C GLY A 411 37.31 4.29 20.13
N ASP A 412 36.70 3.22 19.62
CA ASP A 412 35.96 3.22 18.34
C ASP A 412 34.58 3.89 18.45
N TYR A 413 34.01 4.05 19.64
CA TYR A 413 32.62 4.46 19.82
C TYR A 413 32.47 5.69 20.71
N TYR A 414 31.37 6.40 20.53
CA TYR A 414 30.93 7.44 21.46
C TYR A 414 30.24 6.84 22.67
N GLU A 415 30.32 7.52 23.79
CA GLU A 415 29.63 7.17 25.06
C GLU A 415 29.12 8.42 25.76
N LYS A 416 28.05 8.26 26.54
CA LYS A 416 27.45 9.29 27.38
C LYS A 416 27.06 8.65 28.72
N ASP A 417 27.49 9.27 29.82
CA ASP A 417 27.24 8.75 31.17
C ASP A 417 27.70 7.29 31.37
N GLY A 418 28.80 6.91 30.72
CA GLY A 418 29.34 5.53 30.76
C GLY A 418 28.56 4.52 29.92
N VAL A 419 27.55 4.97 29.13
CA VAL A 419 26.77 4.13 28.25
C VAL A 419 27.20 4.39 26.81
N LYS A 420 27.57 3.32 26.10
CA LYS A 420 27.97 3.37 24.68
C LYS A 420 26.81 3.82 23.81
N ALA A 421 27.09 4.73 22.85
CA ALA A 421 26.15 5.07 21.80
C ALA A 421 25.91 3.84 20.91
N GLY A 422 24.76 3.22 21.02
CA GLY A 422 24.47 2.00 20.28
C GLY A 422 23.05 1.49 20.45
N CYS A 423 22.67 0.60 19.53
CA CYS A 423 21.38 -0.08 19.50
C CYS A 423 21.45 -1.31 18.59
N ALA A 424 20.31 -1.97 18.34
CA ALA A 424 20.25 -3.12 17.46
C ALA A 424 19.41 -2.82 16.21
N VAL A 425 19.79 -3.39 15.06
CA VAL A 425 18.95 -3.44 13.87
C VAL A 425 18.36 -4.84 13.72
N VAL A 426 17.03 -4.94 13.70
CA VAL A 426 16.36 -6.21 13.51
C VAL A 426 16.39 -6.63 12.04
N VAL A 427 16.69 -7.91 11.80
CA VAL A 427 16.77 -8.53 10.49
C VAL A 427 15.94 -9.80 10.49
N PHE A 428 15.08 -9.98 9.48
CA PHE A 428 14.22 -11.14 9.34
C PHE A 428 14.70 -12.03 8.18
N GLY A 429 14.58 -13.34 8.39
CA GLY A 429 14.94 -14.33 7.38
C GLY A 429 16.43 -14.40 7.10
N ASP A 430 16.77 -15.04 5.98
CA ASP A 430 18.16 -15.31 5.62
C ASP A 430 18.56 -14.74 4.24
N ASP A 431 17.72 -13.86 3.67
CA ASP A 431 17.99 -13.24 2.37
C ASP A 431 19.35 -12.50 2.37
N PRO A 432 20.25 -12.82 1.41
CA PRO A 432 21.57 -12.20 1.36
C PRO A 432 21.56 -10.69 1.17
N THR A 433 20.54 -10.15 0.47
CA THR A 433 20.40 -8.69 0.23
C THR A 433 20.11 -7.97 1.53
N THR A 434 19.17 -8.49 2.32
CA THR A 434 18.81 -7.95 3.64
C THR A 434 19.97 -8.01 4.60
N LYS A 435 20.69 -9.13 4.67
CA LYS A 435 21.91 -9.28 5.48
C LYS A 435 23.01 -8.32 5.04
N GLY A 436 23.27 -8.21 3.73
CA GLY A 436 24.27 -7.29 3.18
C GLY A 436 23.96 -5.83 3.47
N LYS A 437 22.67 -5.45 3.42
CA LYS A 437 22.21 -4.12 3.80
C LYS A 437 22.45 -3.84 5.29
N ALA A 438 22.11 -4.76 6.17
CA ALA A 438 22.33 -4.62 7.62
C ALA A 438 23.83 -4.54 7.96
N GLN A 439 24.68 -5.36 7.35
CA GLN A 439 26.14 -5.32 7.54
C GLN A 439 26.73 -3.99 7.07
N THR A 440 26.29 -3.49 5.91
CA THR A 440 26.75 -2.18 5.40
C THR A 440 26.32 -1.05 6.33
N PHE A 441 25.08 -1.07 6.80
CA PHE A 441 24.58 -0.10 7.78
C PHE A 441 25.39 -0.14 9.11
N THR A 442 25.68 -1.33 9.59
CA THR A 442 26.54 -1.52 10.80
C THR A 442 27.91 -0.90 10.61
N GLN A 443 28.54 -1.07 9.44
CA GLN A 443 29.84 -0.46 9.15
C GLN A 443 29.73 1.07 9.06
N GLN A 444 28.71 1.62 8.40
CA GLN A 444 28.50 3.07 8.34
C GLN A 444 28.37 3.69 9.73
N MET A 445 27.63 3.04 10.61
CA MET A 445 27.44 3.51 11.99
C MET A 445 28.74 3.39 12.82
N LYS A 446 29.53 2.35 12.58
CA LYS A 446 30.87 2.25 13.20
C LYS A 446 31.77 3.40 12.76
N ASP A 447 31.73 3.82 11.51
CA ASP A 447 32.50 4.95 11.01
C ASP A 447 32.07 6.28 11.68
N VAL A 448 30.79 6.42 12.04
CA VAL A 448 30.30 7.52 12.90
C VAL A 448 30.81 7.39 14.33
N GLY A 449 30.97 6.19 14.82
CA GLY A 449 31.27 5.86 16.22
C GLY A 449 30.04 5.39 17.03
N ILE A 450 29.06 4.82 16.34
CA ILE A 450 27.85 4.22 16.91
C ILE A 450 27.93 2.70 16.76
N GLU A 451 27.68 1.95 17.84
CA GLU A 451 27.64 0.49 17.81
C GLU A 451 26.28 -0.02 17.37
N ILE A 452 26.19 -0.66 16.20
CA ILE A 452 24.96 -1.36 15.79
C ILE A 452 25.18 -2.87 15.87
N ARG A 453 24.30 -3.55 16.56
CA ARG A 453 24.23 -5.02 16.61
C ARG A 453 23.16 -5.50 15.66
N ILE A 454 23.41 -6.59 14.95
CA ILE A 454 22.39 -7.24 14.11
C ILE A 454 21.62 -8.21 15.00
N ASP A 455 20.31 -8.01 15.09
CA ASP A 455 19.37 -8.85 15.83
C ASP A 455 18.58 -9.69 14.82
N GLN A 456 18.95 -10.97 14.70
CA GLN A 456 18.47 -11.86 13.65
C GLN A 456 17.29 -12.68 14.14
N HIS A 457 16.18 -12.62 13.39
CA HIS A 457 14.94 -13.35 13.65
C HIS A 457 14.47 -14.17 12.43
N ALA A 458 13.55 -15.11 12.65
CA ALA A 458 12.87 -15.81 11.57
C ALA A 458 11.83 -14.89 10.89
N ASP A 459 11.54 -15.14 9.60
CA ASP A 459 10.51 -14.38 8.87
C ASP A 459 9.13 -14.45 9.55
N SER A 460 8.80 -15.57 10.18
CA SER A 460 7.53 -15.77 10.90
C SER A 460 7.35 -14.87 12.13
N GLU A 461 8.45 -14.31 12.68
CA GLU A 461 8.41 -13.41 13.83
C GLU A 461 8.17 -11.95 13.45
N PHE A 462 8.26 -11.62 12.16
CA PHE A 462 8.15 -10.25 11.63
C PHE A 462 6.94 -9.50 12.16
N ALA A 463 5.73 -10.06 11.97
CA ALA A 463 4.49 -9.42 12.38
C ALA A 463 4.41 -9.20 13.91
N THR A 464 4.94 -10.15 14.69
CA THR A 464 4.93 -10.08 16.15
C THR A 464 5.89 -9.00 16.67
N ILE A 465 7.12 -8.99 16.18
CA ILE A 465 8.16 -8.05 16.64
C ILE A 465 7.79 -6.62 16.25
N LEU A 466 7.43 -6.38 14.99
CA LEU A 466 7.06 -5.03 14.56
C LEU A 466 5.71 -4.58 15.15
N GLY A 467 4.73 -5.47 15.22
CA GLY A 467 3.43 -5.17 15.81
C GLY A 467 3.47 -4.84 17.30
N ASN A 468 4.40 -5.43 18.03
CA ASN A 468 4.62 -5.15 19.46
C ASN A 468 5.63 -4.03 19.71
N TRP A 469 6.20 -3.43 18.66
CA TRP A 469 7.27 -2.42 18.76
C TRP A 469 8.53 -2.94 19.49
N ASP A 470 8.85 -4.21 19.34
CA ASP A 470 9.94 -4.87 20.05
C ASP A 470 11.26 -4.85 19.25
N TYR A 471 11.62 -3.68 18.74
CA TYR A 471 12.83 -3.43 17.97
C TYR A 471 13.42 -2.06 18.30
N ASP A 472 14.74 -1.91 18.16
CA ASP A 472 15.41 -0.61 18.25
C ASP A 472 15.40 0.08 16.87
N ILE A 473 15.88 -0.62 15.85
CA ILE A 473 15.89 -0.18 14.44
C ILE A 473 15.31 -1.29 13.57
N SER A 474 14.49 -0.92 12.57
CA SER A 474 14.00 -1.82 11.53
C SER A 474 14.18 -1.21 10.15
N PHE A 475 14.57 -2.04 9.17
CA PHE A 475 14.34 -1.72 7.76
C PHE A 475 12.91 -2.11 7.41
N SER A 476 12.04 -1.13 7.35
CA SER A 476 10.63 -1.28 7.07
C SER A 476 10.23 -0.68 5.73
N GLY A 477 8.95 -0.71 5.42
CA GLY A 477 8.42 -0.02 4.27
C GLY A 477 6.91 -0.11 4.17
N TYR A 478 6.34 0.88 3.48
CA TYR A 478 4.90 1.12 3.43
C TYR A 478 4.46 1.36 2.00
N SER A 479 3.33 0.77 1.62
CA SER A 479 2.69 1.07 0.34
C SER A 479 2.07 2.47 0.38
N VAL A 480 2.31 3.26 -0.68
CA VAL A 480 1.72 4.57 -0.91
C VAL A 480 0.69 4.42 -2.04
N SER A 481 -0.28 3.52 -1.83
CA SER A 481 -1.26 3.12 -2.86
C SER A 481 -2.40 4.11 -3.05
N THR A 482 -2.54 5.08 -2.17
CA THR A 482 -3.49 6.18 -2.31
C THR A 482 -2.75 7.51 -2.52
N PRO A 483 -3.25 8.39 -3.39
CA PRO A 483 -2.72 9.75 -3.53
C PRO A 483 -3.11 10.67 -2.36
N ASP A 484 -3.93 10.19 -1.44
CA ASP A 484 -4.38 10.94 -0.27
C ASP A 484 -3.28 11.08 0.78
N ALA A 485 -2.56 12.20 0.72
CA ALA A 485 -1.53 12.55 1.69
C ALA A 485 -2.07 12.73 3.12
N THR A 486 -3.37 13.05 3.28
CA THR A 486 -4.03 13.20 4.59
C THR A 486 -4.01 11.89 5.36
N ALA A 487 -4.42 10.80 4.72
CA ALA A 487 -4.42 9.47 5.32
C ALA A 487 -2.99 9.03 5.71
N GLY A 488 -2.01 9.23 4.80
CA GLY A 488 -0.60 8.92 5.07
C GLY A 488 -0.03 9.74 6.23
N THR A 489 -0.35 11.04 6.30
CA THR A 489 0.13 11.92 7.39
C THR A 489 -0.45 11.48 8.74
N LYS A 490 -1.74 11.18 8.81
CA LYS A 490 -2.34 10.60 10.04
C LYS A 490 -1.69 9.27 10.41
N GLN A 491 -1.50 8.38 9.45
CA GLN A 491 -0.90 7.07 9.69
C GLN A 491 0.49 7.16 10.31
N PHE A 492 1.36 8.02 9.77
CA PHE A 492 2.77 8.04 10.17
C PHE A 492 3.09 8.98 11.32
N TYR A 493 2.28 10.01 11.55
CA TYR A 493 2.67 11.11 12.44
C TYR A 493 1.65 11.45 13.54
N TYR A 494 0.42 10.93 13.50
CA TYR A 494 -0.55 11.10 14.58
C TYR A 494 -0.13 10.25 15.78
N SER A 495 -0.04 10.86 16.97
CA SER A 495 0.56 10.20 18.14
C SER A 495 -0.18 8.93 18.57
N GLU A 496 -1.52 8.92 18.52
CA GLU A 496 -2.34 7.75 18.86
C GLU A 496 -2.10 6.57 17.90
N ASN A 497 -1.81 6.85 16.63
CA ASN A 497 -1.52 5.82 15.63
C ASN A 497 -0.12 5.21 15.80
N ASN A 498 0.75 5.85 16.57
CA ASN A 498 2.15 5.49 16.73
C ASN A 498 2.55 5.25 18.19
N GLU A 499 1.64 4.70 18.99
CA GLU A 499 1.91 4.31 20.39
C GLU A 499 2.49 5.47 21.23
N GLY A 500 2.02 6.70 20.99
CA GLY A 500 2.45 7.91 21.68
C GLY A 500 3.70 8.59 21.10
N ILE A 501 4.20 8.13 19.95
CA ILE A 501 5.29 8.81 19.23
C ILE A 501 4.69 9.97 18.44
N GLY A 502 4.84 11.17 18.96
CA GLY A 502 4.25 12.40 18.45
C GLY A 502 4.09 13.43 19.57
N SER A 503 3.47 14.54 19.25
CA SER A 503 3.15 15.58 20.23
C SER A 503 1.75 16.14 19.98
N LYS A 504 1.12 16.66 21.03
CA LYS A 504 -0.19 17.34 20.92
C LYS A 504 -0.18 18.51 19.91
N GLU A 505 0.98 19.13 19.71
CA GLU A 505 1.13 20.18 18.71
C GLU A 505 1.07 19.61 17.30
N ILE A 506 1.74 18.48 17.03
CA ILE A 506 1.69 17.80 15.74
C ILE A 506 0.29 17.25 15.48
N ASP A 507 -0.33 16.63 16.48
CA ASP A 507 -1.71 16.12 16.37
C ASP A 507 -2.68 17.25 15.99
N ALA A 508 -2.57 18.43 16.63
CA ALA A 508 -3.39 19.60 16.31
C ALA A 508 -3.14 20.14 14.89
N LEU A 509 -1.89 20.06 14.37
CA LEU A 509 -1.59 20.42 12.99
C LEU A 509 -2.21 19.41 12.00
N ILE A 510 -2.19 18.12 12.34
CA ILE A 510 -2.83 17.07 11.53
C ILE A 510 -4.35 17.28 11.51
N ASP A 511 -4.96 17.54 12.66
CA ASP A 511 -6.39 17.84 12.72
C ASP A 511 -6.76 19.07 11.90
N ALA A 512 -5.98 20.17 12.01
CA ALA A 512 -6.19 21.36 11.21
C ALA A 512 -6.03 21.11 9.70
N MET A 513 -5.06 20.29 9.29
CA MET A 513 -4.83 19.91 7.90
C MET A 513 -6.06 19.20 7.30
N THR A 514 -6.75 18.35 8.07
CA THR A 514 -7.94 17.64 7.58
C THR A 514 -9.10 18.58 7.21
N LEU A 515 -9.08 19.83 7.68
CA LEU A 515 -10.10 20.84 7.40
C LEU A 515 -9.80 21.66 6.14
N ILE A 516 -8.63 21.52 5.54
CA ILE A 516 -8.21 22.28 4.35
C ILE A 516 -8.83 21.68 3.10
N GLU A 517 -9.71 22.44 2.44
CA GLU A 517 -10.39 22.01 1.22
C GLU A 517 -9.47 22.03 0.00
N ASP A 518 -8.63 23.04 -0.13
CA ASP A 518 -7.68 23.16 -1.24
C ASP A 518 -6.62 22.06 -1.18
N ASP A 519 -6.56 21.21 -2.22
CA ASP A 519 -5.65 20.07 -2.29
C ASP A 519 -4.18 20.47 -2.20
N LYS A 520 -3.80 21.59 -2.82
CA LYS A 520 -2.41 22.06 -2.79
C LYS A 520 -2.02 22.52 -1.39
N GLU A 521 -2.85 23.33 -0.76
CA GLU A 521 -2.59 23.82 0.60
C GLU A 521 -2.53 22.65 1.59
N ARG A 522 -3.43 21.69 1.46
CA ARG A 522 -3.46 20.48 2.31
C ARG A 522 -2.18 19.63 2.13
N ASN A 523 -1.76 19.39 0.90
CA ASN A 523 -0.53 18.64 0.64
C ASN A 523 0.73 19.37 1.12
N LEU A 524 0.77 20.70 1.04
CA LEU A 524 1.87 21.48 1.61
C LEU A 524 1.87 21.42 3.15
N ALA A 525 0.70 21.42 3.80
CA ALA A 525 0.60 21.24 5.24
C ALA A 525 1.15 19.85 5.66
N CYS A 526 0.88 18.80 4.89
CA CYS A 526 1.45 17.47 5.12
C CYS A 526 3.00 17.51 5.17
N ASN A 527 3.64 18.19 4.24
CA ASN A 527 5.10 18.32 4.21
C ASN A 527 5.66 19.01 5.46
N GLU A 528 5.01 20.07 5.93
CA GLU A 528 5.46 20.77 7.13
C GLU A 528 5.31 19.93 8.39
N ILE A 529 4.24 19.11 8.46
CA ILE A 529 4.04 18.14 9.55
C ILE A 529 5.14 17.08 9.52
N GLU A 530 5.44 16.50 8.35
CA GLU A 530 6.50 15.51 8.18
C GLU A 530 7.87 16.05 8.62
N LYS A 531 8.24 17.24 8.16
CA LYS A 531 9.50 17.91 8.54
C LYS A 531 9.57 18.16 10.05
N LYS A 532 8.48 18.65 10.64
CA LYS A 532 8.42 18.93 12.08
C LYS A 532 8.58 17.64 12.87
N HIS A 533 7.85 16.60 12.51
CA HIS A 533 7.93 15.30 13.17
C HIS A 533 9.34 14.69 13.06
N MET A 534 9.95 14.75 11.87
CA MET A 534 11.34 14.30 11.68
C MET A 534 12.30 15.09 12.55
N ALA A 535 12.15 16.42 12.62
CA ALA A 535 13.02 17.28 13.42
C ALA A 535 12.90 17.01 14.93
N GLU A 536 11.71 16.68 15.43
CA GLU A 536 11.46 16.42 16.85
C GLU A 536 11.81 14.98 17.24
N PHE A 537 11.33 14.00 16.48
CA PHE A 537 11.35 12.60 16.87
C PHE A 537 12.44 11.79 16.18
N ALA A 538 12.87 12.15 14.97
CA ALA A 538 13.82 11.37 14.17
C ALA A 538 13.45 9.87 14.19
N PHE A 539 12.23 9.56 13.69
CA PHE A 539 11.60 8.25 13.86
C PHE A 539 11.57 7.46 12.55
N LEU A 540 11.01 8.05 11.48
CA LEU A 540 10.84 7.43 10.17
C LEU A 540 11.62 8.20 9.12
N GLY A 541 12.46 7.53 8.34
CA GLY A 541 13.16 8.16 7.24
C GLY A 541 13.26 7.22 6.04
N THR A 542 13.01 7.74 4.85
CA THR A 542 13.03 6.97 3.61
C THR A 542 14.45 6.60 3.17
N ILE A 543 14.60 5.41 2.59
CA ILE A 543 15.83 4.94 1.96
C ILE A 543 15.61 4.69 0.47
N THR A 544 14.49 4.05 0.10
CA THR A 544 14.20 3.64 -1.28
C THR A 544 12.72 3.69 -1.58
N ASN A 545 12.36 3.91 -2.85
CA ASN A 545 11.01 3.57 -3.35
C ASN A 545 11.03 2.23 -4.09
N GLY A 546 12.03 2.02 -4.93
CA GLY A 546 12.22 0.80 -5.68
C GLY A 546 11.47 0.76 -7.02
N PRO A 547 11.87 -0.20 -7.86
CA PRO A 547 11.19 -0.45 -9.11
C PRO A 547 9.95 -1.28 -8.86
N ASP A 548 9.07 -1.22 -9.83
CA ASP A 548 8.01 -2.18 -9.99
C ASP A 548 8.24 -2.90 -11.34
N PHE A 549 8.72 -4.13 -11.38
CA PHE A 549 9.04 -4.93 -12.57
C PHE A 549 8.14 -6.14 -12.71
N VAL A 550 7.42 -6.23 -13.83
CA VAL A 550 6.61 -7.42 -14.15
C VAL A 550 7.13 -8.04 -15.44
N MET A 551 7.50 -9.30 -15.39
CA MET A 551 7.74 -10.10 -16.58
C MET A 551 6.42 -10.69 -17.04
N VAL A 552 6.06 -10.46 -18.31
CA VAL A 552 4.77 -10.90 -18.87
C VAL A 552 4.96 -11.56 -20.23
N LYS A 553 3.97 -12.33 -20.69
CA LYS A 553 3.86 -12.75 -22.09
C LYS A 553 3.71 -11.51 -22.97
N LYS A 554 4.49 -11.40 -24.07
CA LYS A 554 4.54 -10.20 -24.93
C LYS A 554 3.17 -9.80 -25.50
N ASN A 555 2.32 -10.78 -25.78
CA ASN A 555 1.00 -10.55 -26.35
C ASN A 555 -0.10 -10.23 -25.32
N LEU A 556 0.21 -10.13 -24.03
CA LEU A 556 -0.72 -9.63 -23.02
C LEU A 556 -0.81 -8.10 -23.13
N ALA A 557 -2.00 -7.55 -23.22
CA ALA A 557 -2.27 -6.12 -23.35
C ALA A 557 -3.03 -5.56 -22.14
N ASN A 558 -2.86 -4.27 -21.87
CA ASN A 558 -3.53 -3.52 -20.81
C ASN A 558 -3.29 -4.08 -19.39
N TYR A 559 -2.17 -4.79 -19.22
CA TYR A 559 -1.76 -5.38 -17.94
C TYR A 559 -0.30 -5.06 -17.63
N GLY A 560 -0.04 -4.70 -16.43
CA GLY A 560 1.30 -4.36 -15.93
C GLY A 560 1.21 -3.23 -14.95
N PRO A 561 2.31 -2.55 -14.78
CA PRO A 561 2.50 -1.41 -13.95
C PRO A 561 1.64 -0.22 -14.29
N ARG A 562 0.96 0.28 -13.29
CA ARG A 562 -0.08 1.28 -13.53
C ARG A 562 -0.11 2.43 -12.52
N LEU A 563 0.95 2.55 -11.66
CA LEU A 563 0.95 3.55 -10.59
C LEU A 563 -0.37 3.52 -9.79
N TYR A 564 -1.03 4.66 -9.66
CA TYR A 564 -2.32 4.79 -8.96
C TYR A 564 -3.53 4.29 -9.75
N LYS A 565 -3.40 4.11 -11.08
CA LYS A 565 -4.56 3.80 -11.93
C LYS A 565 -5.31 2.57 -11.43
N SER A 566 -6.61 2.73 -11.24
CA SER A 566 -7.52 1.62 -10.93
C SER A 566 -7.46 0.55 -12.02
N MET A 567 -7.50 -0.72 -11.63
CA MET A 567 -7.41 -1.84 -12.56
C MET A 567 -8.71 -1.98 -13.36
N ASP A 568 -8.59 -1.83 -14.67
CA ASP A 568 -9.69 -2.09 -15.61
C ASP A 568 -9.59 -3.53 -16.13
N TRP A 569 -10.23 -4.45 -15.44
CA TRP A 569 -10.25 -5.85 -15.83
C TRP A 569 -11.03 -6.12 -17.12
N THR A 570 -11.89 -5.18 -17.59
CA THR A 570 -12.62 -5.34 -18.85
C THR A 570 -11.72 -5.13 -20.07
N ALA A 571 -10.66 -4.33 -19.91
CA ALA A 571 -9.74 -3.97 -20.97
C ALA A 571 -8.55 -4.94 -21.10
N VAL A 572 -8.27 -5.79 -20.09
CA VAL A 572 -7.17 -6.76 -20.17
C VAL A 572 -7.49 -7.83 -21.21
N GLY A 573 -6.53 -8.11 -22.07
CA GLY A 573 -6.74 -9.09 -23.13
C GLY A 573 -5.47 -9.49 -23.86
N TRP A 574 -5.64 -10.34 -24.86
CA TRP A 574 -4.57 -10.86 -25.70
C TRP A 574 -4.54 -10.14 -27.04
N MET A 575 -3.36 -9.75 -27.50
CA MET A 575 -3.19 -9.23 -28.86
C MET A 575 -3.43 -10.36 -29.88
N ASN A 576 -3.95 -9.98 -31.07
CA ASN A 576 -3.98 -10.88 -32.21
C ASN A 576 -2.53 -11.20 -32.62
N SER A 577 -2.25 -12.48 -32.87
CA SER A 577 -0.94 -12.99 -33.30
C SER A 577 -0.64 -12.60 -34.75
#